data_c367be96583d27113ddf1eebab273c39
#
_entry.id   c367be96583d27113ddf1eebab273c39
#
_cell.length_a   1.000
_cell.length_b   1.000
_cell.length_c   1.000
_cell.angle_alpha   90.00
_cell.angle_beta   90.00
_cell.angle_gamma   90.00
#
_symmetry.space_group_name_H-M   'P 1'
#
loop_
_entity.id
_entity.type
_entity.pdbx_description
1 polymer ?
#
loop_
_entity_poly.entity_id
_entity_poly.type
_entity_poly.pdbx_seq_one_letter_code
_entity_poly.pdbx_strand_id
1 'polypeptide(L)'
;MTTSRILIALAGLMGACGVMLAAAYAHLGHTGDLEAAPSMLLFHASAVLGTIALVERSVVHARIALAAAIGFVIAASLFAGDLTLRQYAGHRLFPFATPSGGTLLIASWLVLALSALWPRRRA
;
A
#
# COMPACT_ATOMS: atom_id res chain seq x y z
N MET A 1 -20.18 -1.18 7.57
CA MET A 1 -19.24 -1.56 6.49
C MET A 1 -18.13 -2.39 7.10
N THR A 2 -17.82 -3.53 6.54
CA THR A 2 -16.76 -4.41 7.07
C THR A 2 -15.37 -3.86 6.77
N THR A 3 -14.37 -4.23 7.57
CA THR A 3 -12.97 -3.86 7.34
C THR A 3 -12.50 -4.27 5.95
N SER A 4 -12.85 -5.46 5.48
CA SER A 4 -12.50 -5.92 4.13
C SER A 4 -13.05 -4.99 3.03
N ARG A 5 -14.28 -4.55 3.15
CA ARG A 5 -14.89 -3.64 2.15
C ARG A 5 -14.22 -2.27 2.13
N ILE A 6 -13.85 -1.76 3.30
CA ILE A 6 -13.11 -0.49 3.41
C ILE A 6 -11.75 -0.63 2.74
N LEU A 7 -11.03 -1.70 3.02
CA LEU A 7 -9.70 -1.94 2.43
C LEU A 7 -9.77 -2.12 0.91
N ILE A 8 -10.82 -2.79 0.40
CA ILE A 8 -11.05 -2.90 -1.05
C ILE A 8 -11.29 -1.52 -1.68
N ALA A 9 -12.11 -0.68 -1.04
CA ALA A 9 -12.35 0.68 -1.53
C ALA A 9 -11.06 1.52 -1.53
N LEU A 10 -10.27 1.44 -0.46
CA LEU A 10 -8.98 2.13 -0.38
C LEU A 10 -7.99 1.61 -1.43
N ALA A 11 -7.94 0.31 -1.66
CA ALA A 11 -7.12 -0.27 -2.73
C ALA A 11 -7.55 0.23 -4.12
N GLY A 12 -8.85 0.35 -4.36
CA GLY A 12 -9.38 0.94 -5.59
C GLY A 12 -8.93 2.39 -5.78
N LEU A 13 -8.99 3.21 -4.72
CA LEU A 13 -8.48 4.58 -4.75
C LEU A 13 -6.97 4.64 -4.96
N MET A 14 -6.21 3.79 -4.29
CA MET A 14 -4.76 3.70 -4.50
C MET A 14 -4.43 3.33 -5.96
N GLY A 15 -5.18 2.39 -6.53
CA GLY A 15 -5.01 2.00 -7.92
C GLY A 15 -5.31 3.15 -8.88
N ALA A 16 -6.41 3.86 -8.67
CA ALA A 16 -6.75 5.04 -9.47
C ALA A 16 -5.68 6.14 -9.38
N CYS A 17 -5.24 6.46 -8.16
CA CYS A 17 -4.15 7.43 -7.95
C CYS A 17 -2.85 6.97 -8.61
N GLY A 18 -2.53 5.69 -8.53
CA GLY A 18 -1.34 5.12 -9.16
C GLY A 18 -1.36 5.26 -10.67
N VAL A 19 -2.49 5.00 -11.31
CA VAL A 19 -2.65 5.19 -12.77
C VAL A 19 -2.54 6.67 -13.14
N MET A 20 -3.17 7.57 -12.38
CA MET A 20 -3.08 9.01 -12.62
C MET A 20 -1.64 9.52 -12.51
N LEU A 21 -0.89 9.07 -11.50
CA LEU A 21 0.51 9.43 -11.34
C LEU A 21 1.39 8.86 -12.44
N ALA A 22 1.13 7.63 -12.89
CA ALA A 22 1.83 7.03 -14.01
C ALA A 22 1.59 7.81 -15.31
N ALA A 23 0.35 8.22 -15.56
CA ALA A 23 0.00 9.06 -16.70
C ALA A 23 0.69 10.44 -16.63
N ALA A 24 0.69 11.08 -15.46
CA ALA A 24 1.37 12.34 -15.25
C ALA A 24 2.88 12.22 -15.50
N TYR A 25 3.51 11.18 -14.98
CA TYR A 25 4.93 10.90 -15.22
C TYR A 25 5.25 10.72 -16.71
N ALA A 26 4.40 9.98 -17.42
CA ALA A 26 4.60 9.73 -18.86
C ALA A 26 4.43 10.98 -19.74
N HIS A 27 3.50 11.88 -19.37
CA HIS A 27 3.11 13.02 -20.21
C HIS A 27 3.80 14.34 -19.81
N LEU A 28 4.17 14.51 -18.55
CA LEU A 28 4.74 15.77 -18.04
C LEU A 28 6.28 15.79 -17.97
N GLY A 29 6.90 14.71 -18.41
CA GLY A 29 8.35 14.55 -18.42
C GLY A 29 8.91 13.79 -17.22
N HIS A 30 10.04 13.16 -17.46
CA HIS A 30 10.73 12.30 -16.47
C HIS A 30 11.56 13.16 -15.52
N THR A 31 10.92 13.77 -14.54
CA THR A 31 11.63 14.56 -13.53
C THR A 31 11.54 13.93 -12.16
N GLY A 32 12.68 13.60 -11.62
CA GLY A 32 12.91 13.33 -10.22
C GLY A 32 12.27 12.07 -9.64
N ASP A 33 11.90 12.18 -8.38
CA ASP A 33 11.51 11.08 -7.49
C ASP A 33 10.13 10.49 -7.77
N LEU A 34 9.35 11.05 -8.70
CA LEU A 34 7.97 10.63 -8.94
C LEU A 34 7.86 9.24 -9.58
N GLU A 35 8.94 8.72 -10.15
CA GLU A 35 8.95 7.42 -10.83
C GLU A 35 8.49 6.27 -9.93
N ALA A 36 8.90 6.27 -8.67
CA ALA A 36 8.57 5.21 -7.73
C ALA A 36 7.14 5.29 -7.19
N ALA A 37 6.51 6.46 -7.18
CA ALA A 37 5.20 6.66 -6.56
C ALA A 37 4.07 5.84 -7.21
N PRO A 38 3.89 5.86 -8.56
CA PRO A 38 2.83 5.10 -9.19
C PRO A 38 3.01 3.59 -9.03
N SER A 39 4.23 3.09 -9.17
CA SER A 39 4.50 1.65 -9.02
C SER A 39 4.23 1.16 -7.61
N MET A 40 4.60 1.93 -6.60
CA MET A 40 4.32 1.59 -5.19
C MET A 40 2.83 1.56 -4.88
N LEU A 41 2.05 2.53 -5.40
CA LEU A 41 0.60 2.53 -5.22
C LEU A 41 -0.07 1.36 -5.94
N LEU A 42 0.25 1.12 -7.20
CA LEU A 42 -0.37 0.05 -7.99
C LEU A 42 -0.02 -1.34 -7.45
N PHE A 43 1.25 -1.55 -7.13
CA PHE A 43 1.72 -2.82 -6.60
C PHE A 43 1.04 -3.15 -5.26
N HIS A 44 0.98 -2.20 -4.35
CA HIS A 44 0.41 -2.42 -3.02
C HIS A 44 -1.13 -2.38 -3.01
N ALA A 45 -1.77 -1.67 -3.92
CA ALA A 45 -3.21 -1.82 -4.16
C ALA A 45 -3.56 -3.29 -4.50
N SER A 46 -2.79 -3.90 -5.40
CA SER A 46 -2.94 -5.32 -5.75
C SER A 46 -2.64 -6.24 -4.56
N ALA A 47 -1.62 -5.92 -3.77
CA ALA A 47 -1.28 -6.69 -2.57
C ALA A 47 -2.40 -6.64 -1.52
N VAL A 48 -3.06 -5.50 -1.34
CA VAL A 48 -4.23 -5.38 -0.45
C VAL A 48 -5.36 -6.27 -0.93
N LEU A 49 -5.73 -6.22 -2.21
CA LEU A 49 -6.79 -7.05 -2.77
C LEU A 49 -6.47 -8.53 -2.63
N GLY A 50 -5.23 -8.94 -2.93
CA GLY A 50 -4.77 -10.31 -2.75
C GLY A 50 -4.85 -10.77 -1.29
N THR A 51 -4.44 -9.92 -0.35
CA THR A 51 -4.51 -10.21 1.09
C THR A 51 -5.96 -10.41 1.55
N ILE A 52 -6.88 -9.54 1.12
CA ILE A 52 -8.30 -9.68 1.44
C ILE A 52 -8.86 -10.99 0.87
N ALA A 53 -8.52 -11.34 -0.36
CA ALA A 53 -8.95 -12.60 -0.96
C ALA A 53 -8.46 -13.83 -0.15
N LEU A 54 -7.23 -13.80 0.35
CA LEU A 54 -6.68 -14.86 1.21
C LEU A 54 -7.41 -14.95 2.56
N VAL A 55 -7.77 -13.79 3.14
CA VAL A 55 -8.56 -13.74 4.38
C VAL A 55 -9.95 -14.34 4.18
N GLU A 56 -10.66 -13.92 3.13
CA GLU A 56 -12.00 -14.40 2.82
C GLU A 56 -12.03 -15.90 2.51
N ARG A 57 -10.95 -16.44 1.96
CA ARG A 57 -10.77 -17.87 1.70
C ARG A 57 -10.25 -18.64 2.92
N SER A 58 -10.04 -17.97 4.03
CA SER A 58 -9.48 -18.57 5.26
C SER A 58 -8.13 -19.27 5.04
N VAL A 59 -7.31 -18.77 4.12
CA VAL A 59 -5.98 -19.32 3.83
C VAL A 59 -4.94 -18.87 4.85
N VAL A 60 -5.13 -17.70 5.42
CA VAL A 60 -4.22 -17.05 6.36
C VAL A 60 -4.93 -16.69 7.67
N HIS A 61 -4.17 -16.38 8.72
CA HIS A 61 -4.75 -15.89 9.96
C HIS A 61 -5.33 -14.48 9.75
N ALA A 62 -6.65 -14.34 9.82
CA ALA A 62 -7.38 -13.15 9.39
C ALA A 62 -6.90 -11.85 10.06
N ARG A 63 -6.76 -11.82 11.38
CA ARG A 63 -6.37 -10.61 12.11
C ARG A 63 -4.96 -10.13 11.73
N ILE A 64 -4.03 -11.07 11.60
CA ILE A 64 -2.63 -10.75 11.23
C ILE A 64 -2.57 -10.27 9.80
N ALA A 65 -3.25 -10.95 8.87
CA ALA A 65 -3.30 -10.55 7.47
C ALA A 65 -3.99 -9.19 7.27
N LEU A 66 -5.09 -8.92 8.00
CA LEU A 66 -5.74 -7.60 7.96
C LEU A 66 -4.83 -6.49 8.47
N ALA A 67 -4.04 -6.75 9.52
CA ALA A 67 -3.04 -5.78 9.98
C ALA A 67 -1.99 -5.50 8.90
N ALA A 68 -1.54 -6.51 8.17
CA ALA A 68 -0.64 -6.34 7.03
C ALA A 68 -1.28 -5.49 5.92
N ALA A 69 -2.54 -5.76 5.57
CA ALA A 69 -3.27 -5.00 4.55
C ALA A 69 -3.43 -3.52 4.94
N ILE A 70 -3.74 -3.23 6.19
CA ILE A 70 -3.78 -1.86 6.72
C ILE A 70 -2.40 -1.21 6.62
N GLY A 71 -1.36 -1.95 6.98
CA GLY A 71 0.03 -1.49 6.84
C GLY A 71 0.39 -1.14 5.39
N PHE A 72 -0.02 -1.94 4.42
CA PHE A 72 0.18 -1.64 2.99
C PHE A 72 -0.51 -0.34 2.58
N VAL A 73 -1.76 -0.13 2.98
CA VAL A 73 -2.50 1.10 2.65
C VAL A 73 -1.80 2.33 3.23
N ILE A 74 -1.48 2.30 4.51
CA ILE A 74 -0.84 3.44 5.19
C ILE A 74 0.55 3.70 4.61
N ALA A 75 1.36 2.66 4.50
CA ALA A 75 2.77 2.80 4.09
C ALA A 75 2.92 3.20 2.63
N ALA A 76 2.17 2.60 1.71
CA ALA A 76 2.23 2.96 0.29
C ALA A 76 1.69 4.38 0.06
N SER A 77 0.65 4.78 0.78
CA SER A 77 0.09 6.14 0.71
C SER A 77 1.07 7.16 1.27
N LEU A 78 1.74 6.85 2.36
CA LEU A 78 2.77 7.70 2.96
C LEU A 78 3.97 7.87 2.01
N PHE A 79 4.46 6.78 1.46
CA PHE A 79 5.58 6.76 0.52
C PHE A 79 5.27 7.57 -0.75
N ALA A 80 4.18 7.20 -1.43
CA ALA A 80 3.78 7.84 -2.68
C ALA A 80 3.29 9.28 -2.46
N GLY A 81 2.61 9.54 -1.35
CA GLY A 81 2.14 10.87 -0.98
C GLY A 81 3.29 11.83 -0.73
N ASP A 82 4.34 11.40 -0.03
CA ASP A 82 5.52 12.24 0.21
C ASP A 82 6.26 12.56 -1.09
N LEU A 83 6.48 11.57 -1.96
CA LEU A 83 7.13 11.79 -3.26
C LEU A 83 6.31 12.73 -4.15
N THR A 84 5.00 12.56 -4.18
CA THR A 84 4.09 13.42 -4.96
C THR A 84 4.09 14.86 -4.43
N LEU A 85 4.05 15.01 -3.11
CA LEU A 85 4.08 16.33 -2.48
C LEU A 85 5.41 17.05 -2.75
N ARG A 86 6.53 16.34 -2.69
CA ARG A 86 7.83 16.92 -3.06
C ARG A 86 7.88 17.36 -4.51
N GLN A 87 7.31 16.59 -5.42
CA GLN A 87 7.31 16.91 -6.84
C GLN A 87 6.46 18.15 -7.17
N TYR A 88 5.26 18.24 -6.60
CA TYR A 88 4.29 19.28 -6.99
C TYR A 88 4.22 20.47 -6.03
N ALA A 89 4.49 20.27 -4.75
CA ALA A 89 4.43 21.33 -3.74
C ALA A 89 5.82 21.79 -3.23
N GLY A 90 6.87 21.06 -3.57
CA GLY A 90 8.24 21.40 -3.20
C GLY A 90 8.64 21.13 -1.76
N HIS A 91 7.78 20.50 -0.96
CA HIS A 91 8.09 20.15 0.43
C HIS A 91 7.65 18.73 0.77
N ARG A 92 8.20 18.19 1.85
CA ARG A 92 7.87 16.86 2.37
C ARG A 92 6.66 16.92 3.29
N LEU A 93 5.99 15.76 3.47
CA LEU A 93 4.98 15.59 4.53
C LEU A 93 5.61 15.84 5.91
N PHE A 94 6.74 15.19 6.18
CA PHE A 94 7.57 15.38 7.36
C PHE A 94 8.97 14.77 7.07
N PRO A 95 9.99 15.09 7.89
CA PRO A 95 11.31 14.46 7.73
C PRO A 95 11.20 12.94 7.81
N PHE A 96 11.86 12.21 6.91
CA PHE A 96 11.86 10.73 6.84
C PHE A 96 10.51 10.07 6.46
N ALA A 97 9.55 10.81 5.89
CA ALA A 97 8.26 10.23 5.48
C ALA A 97 8.43 9.09 4.47
N THR A 98 9.20 9.28 3.41
CA THR A 98 9.46 8.24 2.41
C THR A 98 10.20 7.02 2.99
N PRO A 99 11.31 7.17 3.73
CA PRO A 99 11.97 6.02 4.38
C PRO A 99 11.08 5.30 5.38
N SER A 100 10.27 6.03 6.15
CA SER A 100 9.32 5.43 7.09
C SER A 100 8.25 4.61 6.38
N GLY A 101 7.72 5.12 5.27
CA GLY A 101 6.77 4.40 4.42
C GLY A 101 7.39 3.12 3.88
N GLY A 102 8.60 3.18 3.33
CA GLY A 102 9.33 2.01 2.83
C GLY A 102 9.58 0.97 3.90
N THR A 103 10.03 1.38 5.09
CA THR A 103 10.26 0.47 6.23
C THR A 103 8.94 -0.19 6.68
N LEU A 104 7.87 0.56 6.76
CA LEU A 104 6.56 0.02 7.12
C LEU A 104 6.03 -0.95 6.06
N LEU A 105 6.31 -0.73 4.77
CA LEU A 105 5.99 -1.68 3.71
C LEU A 105 6.70 -3.01 3.92
N ILE A 106 7.99 -2.98 4.20
CA ILE A 106 8.79 -4.19 4.50
C ILE A 106 8.18 -4.93 5.70
N ALA A 107 7.91 -4.22 6.79
CA ALA A 107 7.29 -4.80 7.96
C ALA A 107 5.92 -5.42 7.65
N SER A 108 5.10 -4.77 6.83
CA SER A 108 3.79 -5.27 6.43
C SER A 108 3.88 -6.57 5.62
N TRP A 109 4.85 -6.69 4.73
CA TRP A 109 5.12 -7.94 4.00
C TRP A 109 5.53 -9.08 4.94
N LEU A 110 6.38 -8.80 5.94
CA LEU A 110 6.78 -9.78 6.96
C LEU A 110 5.58 -10.21 7.82
N VAL A 111 4.71 -9.28 8.18
CA VAL A 111 3.48 -9.58 8.92
C VAL A 111 2.54 -10.46 8.08
N LEU A 112 2.43 -10.19 6.79
CA LEU A 112 1.66 -11.06 5.89
C LEU A 112 2.23 -12.48 5.85
N ALA A 113 3.55 -12.63 5.74
CA ALA A 113 4.22 -13.92 5.80
C ALA A 113 3.91 -14.66 7.12
N LEU A 114 3.99 -13.98 8.25
CA LEU A 114 3.64 -14.54 9.55
C LEU A 114 2.17 -15.00 9.61
N SER A 115 1.26 -14.30 8.94
CA SER A 115 -0.16 -14.67 8.92
C SER A 115 -0.42 -16.04 8.29
N ALA A 116 0.45 -16.46 7.37
CA ALA A 116 0.39 -17.77 6.74
C ALA A 116 0.96 -18.89 7.62
N LEU A 117 1.95 -18.55 8.46
CA LEU A 117 2.62 -19.49 9.35
C LEU A 117 1.91 -19.66 10.70
N TRP A 118 1.11 -18.67 11.10
CA TRP A 118 0.44 -18.69 12.39
C TRP A 118 -0.73 -19.70 12.41
N PRO A 119 -0.87 -20.52 13.48
CA PRO A 119 -1.95 -21.49 13.54
C PRO A 119 -3.32 -20.82 13.46
N ARG A 120 -4.17 -21.32 12.57
CA ARG A 120 -5.56 -20.89 12.52
C ARG A 120 -6.30 -21.47 13.71
N ARG A 121 -7.08 -20.65 14.40
CA ARG A 121 -8.11 -21.18 15.28
C ARG A 121 -9.18 -21.78 14.36
N ARG A 122 -9.26 -23.08 14.30
CA ARG A 122 -10.42 -23.75 13.73
C ARG A 122 -11.62 -23.39 14.62
N ALA A 123 -12.61 -22.79 14.02
CA ALA A 123 -13.88 -22.55 14.69
C ALA A 123 -14.57 -23.89 14.94
#